data_5eb8902367328ff0f2ffa6b90b207ea5
#
_entry.id   5eb8902367328ff0f2ffa6b90b207ea5
#
_cell.length_a   1.000
_cell.length_b   1.000
_cell.length_c   1.000
_cell.angle_alpha   90.00
_cell.angle_beta   90.00
_cell.angle_gamma   90.00
#
_symmetry.space_group_name_H-M   'P 1'
#
loop_
_entity.id
_entity.type
_entity.pdbx_description
1 polymer ?
#
loop_
_entity_poly.entity_id
_entity_poly.type
_entity_poly.pdbx_seq_one_letter_code
_entity_poly.pdbx_strand_id
1 'polypeptide(L)'
;MFSAVHSDRSGRLVIATDYAAAMSDGSSIGPLGHPVRLPAGTDVVPLPGRTGIGLDRSGRARDLGAGRFGVAAIVPIGYLRIGLPAYEEDPVAPPLKPRGYAAVGADADGELVVAAIALDTEAGGVDGRAALDLGGRITAMQREHPSNRLLRQLARCAKDYRCRAAANAFLGRHDCALPVGAPNNERPAEVLVLRDDADASPTEPAAFKPTPEEIADAASRHLDGGGTVVVFGRACEGEPLLAVRVVEAAIVAIRERTRLGTIHLETNGSAPIALRRLCDAGLDSVAVRLASARAETYEAIHRPDGFRFADVRASIANAIGAKIAVALRVLALPGLTDRARELDALLGLAADLPVGSSLVLSDLSADPQRALRSAGSAEAALGMERMLERLRTDAAHLRIVALPRPLVRL
;
A
#
# COMPACT_ATOMS: atom_id res chain seq x y z
N MET A 1 18.73 -5.74 25.31
CA MET A 1 17.90 -6.85 24.81
C MET A 1 16.46 -6.39 24.94
N PHE A 2 15.63 -6.58 23.90
CA PHE A 2 14.22 -6.17 23.94
C PHE A 2 13.38 -7.29 24.53
N SER A 3 12.42 -6.95 25.39
CA SER A 3 11.51 -7.92 26.01
C SER A 3 10.31 -8.21 25.12
N ALA A 4 9.80 -9.44 25.16
CA ALA A 4 8.58 -9.81 24.44
C ALA A 4 7.36 -9.05 25.01
N VAL A 5 6.41 -8.76 24.14
CA VAL A 5 5.13 -8.12 24.50
C VAL A 5 3.99 -9.03 24.03
N HIS A 6 3.02 -9.22 24.90
CA HIS A 6 1.80 -9.96 24.58
C HIS A 6 0.58 -9.19 25.07
N SER A 7 -0.60 -9.59 24.63
CA SER A 7 -1.84 -9.16 25.23
C SER A 7 -2.44 -10.28 26.10
N ASP A 8 -3.06 -9.92 27.20
CA ASP A 8 -3.89 -10.82 27.97
C ASP A 8 -5.30 -10.98 27.32
N ARG A 9 -6.15 -11.79 27.94
CA ARG A 9 -7.54 -12.03 27.47
C ARG A 9 -8.42 -10.79 27.47
N SER A 10 -8.07 -9.75 28.23
CA SER A 10 -8.79 -8.47 28.27
C SER A 10 -8.32 -7.48 27.20
N GLY A 11 -7.26 -7.81 26.44
CA GLY A 11 -6.63 -6.93 25.47
C GLY A 11 -5.57 -6.01 26.07
N ARG A 12 -5.25 -6.15 27.36
CA ARG A 12 -4.20 -5.36 28.00
C ARG A 12 -2.83 -5.86 27.60
N LEU A 13 -1.94 -4.92 27.24
CA LEU A 13 -0.54 -5.20 26.91
C LEU A 13 0.26 -5.53 28.16
N VAL A 14 1.08 -6.57 28.07
CA VAL A 14 1.95 -7.05 29.16
C VAL A 14 3.34 -7.32 28.61
N ILE A 15 4.36 -6.86 29.31
CA ILE A 15 5.76 -7.11 28.96
C ILE A 15 6.17 -8.41 29.65
N ALA A 16 6.63 -9.38 28.87
CA ALA A 16 7.13 -10.68 29.35
C ALA A 16 8.66 -10.63 29.50
N THR A 17 9.15 -10.18 30.64
CA THR A 17 10.58 -9.98 30.92
C THR A 17 11.42 -11.26 30.91
N ASP A 18 10.78 -12.42 30.99
CA ASP A 18 11.45 -13.74 30.94
C ASP A 18 11.78 -14.18 29.52
N TYR A 19 11.26 -13.47 28.50
CA TYR A 19 11.46 -13.75 27.08
C TYR A 19 11.97 -12.52 26.34
N ALA A 20 12.93 -12.73 25.45
CA ALA A 20 13.31 -11.70 24.51
C ALA A 20 12.27 -11.59 23.37
N ALA A 21 12.12 -10.37 22.86
CA ALA A 21 11.22 -10.10 21.74
C ALA A 21 11.67 -10.84 20.48
N ALA A 22 10.71 -11.47 19.82
CA ALA A 22 10.91 -12.24 18.60
C ALA A 22 10.21 -11.61 17.42
N MET A 23 10.76 -11.80 16.23
CA MET A 23 10.11 -11.51 14.95
C MET A 23 10.28 -12.68 13.99
N SER A 24 9.40 -12.76 13.00
CA SER A 24 9.54 -13.67 11.88
C SER A 24 10.03 -12.92 10.64
N ASP A 25 10.95 -13.54 9.91
CA ASP A 25 11.37 -13.12 8.58
C ASP A 25 10.53 -13.82 7.48
N GLY A 26 9.45 -14.51 7.86
CA GLY A 26 8.58 -15.28 6.99
C GLY A 26 9.00 -16.75 6.83
N SER A 27 10.24 -17.11 7.13
CA SER A 27 10.77 -18.48 7.06
C SER A 27 11.22 -19.01 8.42
N SER A 28 11.73 -18.13 9.26
CA SER A 28 12.26 -18.44 10.58
C SER A 28 11.83 -17.42 11.62
N ILE A 29 12.00 -17.77 12.90
CA ILE A 29 11.78 -16.88 14.02
C ILE A 29 13.13 -16.59 14.67
N GLY A 30 13.46 -15.30 14.78
CA GLY A 30 14.68 -14.79 15.37
C GLY A 30 14.44 -13.62 16.32
N PRO A 31 15.52 -13.05 16.86
CA PRO A 31 15.44 -11.86 17.73
C PRO A 31 14.86 -10.67 16.96
N LEU A 32 14.20 -9.78 17.69
CA LEU A 32 13.72 -8.51 17.14
C LEU A 32 14.93 -7.73 16.59
N GLY A 33 15.00 -7.57 15.28
CA GLY A 33 16.03 -6.79 14.60
C GLY A 33 15.90 -5.30 14.92
N HIS A 34 16.84 -4.47 14.49
CA HIS A 34 17.02 -3.05 14.81
C HIS A 34 15.70 -2.25 14.93
N PRO A 35 14.97 -2.33 16.05
CA PRO A 35 13.69 -1.69 16.19
C PRO A 35 13.85 -0.19 16.43
N VAL A 36 12.82 0.55 16.04
CA VAL A 36 12.68 1.97 16.38
C VAL A 36 11.63 2.14 17.48
N ARG A 37 11.68 3.23 18.24
CA ARG A 37 10.59 3.60 19.14
C ARG A 37 9.31 3.75 18.33
N LEU A 38 8.16 3.45 18.93
CA LEU A 38 6.88 3.56 18.23
C LEU A 38 6.71 4.96 17.63
N PRO A 39 6.61 5.06 16.28
CA PRO A 39 6.31 6.32 15.65
C PRO A 39 4.95 6.87 16.10
N ALA A 40 4.81 8.18 16.16
CA ALA A 40 3.53 8.82 16.47
C ALA A 40 2.45 8.39 15.45
N GLY A 41 1.29 7.96 15.96
CA GLY A 41 0.20 7.43 15.13
C GLY A 41 0.30 5.92 14.83
N THR A 42 1.20 5.20 15.51
CA THR A 42 1.22 3.73 15.48
C THR A 42 0.08 3.16 16.31
N ASP A 43 -0.71 2.28 15.73
CA ASP A 43 -1.68 1.45 16.45
C ASP A 43 -0.99 0.16 16.90
N VAL A 44 -1.15 -0.21 18.17
CA VAL A 44 -0.70 -1.51 18.70
C VAL A 44 -1.92 -2.36 18.98
N VAL A 45 -1.99 -3.53 18.34
CA VAL A 45 -3.17 -4.38 18.33
C VAL A 45 -2.86 -5.81 18.76
N PRO A 46 -3.73 -6.45 19.55
CA PRO A 46 -3.64 -7.88 19.81
C PRO A 46 -4.00 -8.70 18.56
N LEU A 47 -3.46 -9.90 18.47
CA LEU A 47 -3.73 -10.86 17.41
C LEU A 47 -4.60 -12.01 17.97
N PRO A 48 -5.93 -11.93 17.89
CA PRO A 48 -6.82 -12.92 18.51
C PRO A 48 -6.62 -14.32 17.90
N GLY A 49 -6.66 -15.34 18.75
CA GLY A 49 -6.42 -16.72 18.36
C GLY A 49 -4.98 -17.03 17.98
N ARG A 50 -4.02 -16.16 18.32
CA ARG A 50 -2.60 -16.34 18.03
C ARG A 50 -1.77 -16.15 19.29
N THR A 51 -1.19 -17.26 19.79
CA THR A 51 -0.31 -17.22 20.95
C THR A 51 1.01 -16.59 20.58
N GLY A 52 1.45 -15.57 21.33
CA GLY A 52 2.70 -14.88 21.07
C GLY A 52 3.90 -15.82 21.25
N ILE A 53 4.96 -15.62 20.47
CA ILE A 53 6.24 -16.30 20.59
C ILE A 53 7.30 -15.29 21.03
N GLY A 54 8.13 -15.72 21.99
CA GLY A 54 9.33 -15.04 22.43
C GLY A 54 10.55 -15.96 22.37
N LEU A 55 11.74 -15.44 22.63
CA LEU A 55 12.96 -16.25 22.73
C LEU A 55 13.31 -16.46 24.19
N ASP A 56 13.55 -17.72 24.56
CA ASP A 56 14.05 -18.07 25.91
C ASP A 56 15.52 -17.63 26.09
N ARG A 57 16.08 -17.83 27.29
CA ARG A 57 17.47 -17.46 27.61
C ARG A 57 18.51 -18.18 26.74
N SER A 58 18.14 -19.26 26.09
CA SER A 58 19.01 -19.99 25.14
C SER A 58 18.85 -19.49 23.71
N GLY A 59 18.02 -18.48 23.46
CA GLY A 59 17.69 -17.95 22.13
C GLY A 59 16.73 -18.81 21.33
N ARG A 60 16.06 -19.80 21.95
CA ARG A 60 15.09 -20.64 21.27
C ARG A 60 13.70 -20.03 21.30
N ALA A 61 13.00 -20.11 20.19
CA ALA A 61 11.61 -19.71 20.09
C ALA A 61 10.70 -20.57 20.99
N ARG A 62 9.85 -19.93 21.78
CA ARG A 62 8.90 -20.54 22.68
C ARG A 62 7.58 -19.78 22.63
N ASP A 63 6.48 -20.49 22.66
CA ASP A 63 5.20 -19.84 22.92
C ASP A 63 5.20 -19.24 24.36
N LEU A 64 4.50 -18.13 24.51
CA LEU A 64 4.44 -17.41 25.79
C LEU A 64 3.43 -18.04 26.76
N GLY A 65 2.68 -19.05 26.35
CA GLY A 65 1.69 -19.77 27.14
C GLY A 65 0.25 -19.35 26.84
N ALA A 66 -0.69 -20.22 27.21
CA ALA A 66 -2.10 -20.04 26.95
C ALA A 66 -2.66 -18.72 27.51
N GLY A 67 -3.42 -18.02 26.69
CA GLY A 67 -4.03 -16.71 27.03
C GLY A 67 -3.09 -15.51 26.90
N ARG A 68 -1.90 -15.72 26.35
CA ARG A 68 -0.94 -14.67 26.01
C ARG A 68 -0.91 -14.50 24.49
N PHE A 69 -1.75 -13.61 24.01
CA PHE A 69 -1.90 -13.39 22.57
C PHE A 69 -0.75 -12.56 22.03
N GLY A 70 -0.32 -12.87 20.82
CA GLY A 70 0.63 -12.06 20.06
C GLY A 70 0.12 -10.63 19.89
N VAL A 71 1.05 -9.72 19.75
CA VAL A 71 0.80 -8.28 19.54
C VAL A 71 1.54 -7.82 18.29
N ALA A 72 0.95 -6.91 17.57
CA ALA A 72 1.57 -6.28 16.41
C ALA A 72 1.38 -4.77 16.41
N ALA A 73 2.30 -4.07 15.78
CA ALA A 73 2.17 -2.66 15.47
C ALA A 73 1.73 -2.46 14.02
N ILE A 74 0.87 -1.47 13.80
CA ILE A 74 0.52 -0.96 12.48
C ILE A 74 1.16 0.41 12.38
N VAL A 75 2.31 0.45 11.68
CA VAL A 75 3.09 1.67 11.56
C VAL A 75 2.43 2.68 10.62
N PRO A 76 2.62 3.99 10.87
CA PRO A 76 2.10 5.02 9.98
C PRO A 76 2.82 5.00 8.62
N ILE A 77 2.18 5.64 7.64
CA ILE A 77 2.75 5.83 6.32
C ILE A 77 4.11 6.55 6.43
N GLY A 78 5.09 6.07 5.67
CA GLY A 78 6.46 6.56 5.73
C GLY A 78 7.41 5.61 6.42
N TYR A 79 6.88 4.60 7.08
CA TYR A 79 7.65 3.51 7.68
C TYR A 79 7.43 2.21 6.92
N LEU A 80 8.48 1.39 6.86
CA LEU A 80 8.44 0.04 6.32
C LEU A 80 8.74 -0.94 7.44
N ARG A 81 7.89 -1.95 7.62
CA ARG A 81 8.18 -3.05 8.56
C ARG A 81 9.35 -3.90 8.06
N ILE A 82 10.19 -4.35 8.97
CA ILE A 82 11.33 -5.23 8.68
C ILE A 82 11.15 -6.64 9.23
N GLY A 83 10.16 -6.84 10.09
CA GLY A 83 9.83 -8.15 10.67
C GLY A 83 8.35 -8.31 10.93
N LEU A 84 7.88 -9.54 10.75
CA LEU A 84 6.50 -9.95 11.04
C LEU A 84 6.36 -10.32 12.51
N PRO A 85 5.18 -10.18 13.14
CA PRO A 85 4.95 -10.67 14.48
C PRO A 85 5.14 -12.20 14.53
N ALA A 86 5.81 -12.67 15.59
CA ALA A 86 6.02 -14.09 15.83
C ALA A 86 4.89 -14.65 16.69
N TYR A 87 4.16 -15.64 16.19
CA TYR A 87 3.05 -16.27 16.90
C TYR A 87 2.82 -17.70 16.41
N GLU A 88 2.14 -18.50 17.25
CA GLU A 88 1.52 -19.75 16.88
C GLU A 88 0.03 -19.53 16.66
N GLU A 89 -0.48 -19.92 15.50
CA GLU A 89 -1.86 -19.69 15.11
C GLU A 89 -2.73 -20.90 15.55
N ASP A 90 -3.79 -20.62 16.29
CA ASP A 90 -4.83 -21.62 16.58
C ASP A 90 -5.57 -21.99 15.28
N PRO A 91 -5.84 -23.28 15.00
CA PRO A 91 -6.58 -23.70 13.81
C PRO A 91 -7.96 -23.03 13.64
N VAL A 92 -8.57 -22.57 14.73
CA VAL A 92 -9.85 -21.84 14.71
C VAL A 92 -9.69 -20.33 14.86
N ALA A 93 -8.46 -19.80 14.73
CA ALA A 93 -8.22 -18.37 14.83
C ALA A 93 -9.02 -17.60 13.75
N PRO A 94 -9.64 -16.45 14.11
CA PRO A 94 -10.30 -15.62 13.13
C PRO A 94 -9.27 -15.07 12.14
N PRO A 95 -9.65 -14.84 10.86
CA PRO A 95 -8.75 -14.20 9.89
C PRO A 95 -8.33 -12.82 10.37
N LEU A 96 -7.07 -12.48 10.15
CA LEU A 96 -6.57 -11.14 10.44
C LEU A 96 -7.16 -10.14 9.44
N LYS A 97 -7.52 -8.95 9.93
CA LYS A 97 -7.89 -7.83 9.05
C LYS A 97 -6.70 -7.47 8.15
N PRO A 98 -6.94 -7.03 6.89
CA PRO A 98 -5.85 -6.66 6.00
C PRO A 98 -5.13 -5.40 6.51
N ARG A 99 -3.95 -5.59 7.12
CA ARG A 99 -3.09 -4.54 7.68
C ARG A 99 -1.61 -4.93 7.64
N GLY A 100 -0.73 -3.94 7.63
CA GLY A 100 0.73 -4.14 7.71
C GLY A 100 1.19 -4.42 9.13
N TYR A 101 1.06 -5.64 9.60
CA TYR A 101 1.47 -6.05 10.95
C TYR A 101 2.98 -6.13 11.09
N ALA A 102 3.58 -5.37 11.99
CA ALA A 102 4.99 -5.38 12.33
C ALA A 102 5.23 -5.96 13.73
N ALA A 103 6.37 -6.61 13.93
CA ALA A 103 6.74 -7.17 15.23
C ALA A 103 7.01 -6.06 16.25
N VAL A 104 6.62 -6.31 17.51
CA VAL A 104 6.71 -5.37 18.64
C VAL A 104 7.54 -5.99 19.77
N GLY A 105 8.30 -5.17 20.46
CA GLY A 105 8.99 -5.48 21.71
C GLY A 105 8.92 -4.31 22.68
N ALA A 106 9.54 -4.47 23.83
CA ALA A 106 9.75 -3.40 24.80
C ALA A 106 11.24 -3.22 25.08
N ASP A 107 11.72 -1.99 25.20
CA ASP A 107 13.09 -1.69 25.59
C ASP A 107 13.32 -1.87 27.11
N ALA A 108 14.52 -1.53 27.59
CA ALA A 108 14.87 -1.68 29.00
C ALA A 108 14.07 -0.75 29.92
N ASP A 109 13.56 0.35 29.42
CA ASP A 109 12.73 1.31 30.16
C ASP A 109 11.24 0.93 30.14
N GLY A 110 10.89 -0.15 29.41
CA GLY A 110 9.50 -0.61 29.23
C GLY A 110 8.76 0.12 28.12
N GLU A 111 9.44 0.96 27.33
CA GLU A 111 8.87 1.64 26.19
C GLU A 111 8.73 0.68 25.00
N LEU A 112 7.61 0.77 24.29
CA LEU A 112 7.38 -0.08 23.16
C LEU A 112 8.25 0.32 21.97
N VAL A 113 8.76 -0.70 21.27
CA VAL A 113 9.55 -0.58 20.05
C VAL A 113 8.97 -1.46 18.95
N VAL A 114 9.21 -1.10 17.69
CA VAL A 114 8.67 -1.81 16.52
C VAL A 114 9.77 -2.12 15.51
N ALA A 115 9.72 -3.30 14.91
CA ALA A 115 10.61 -3.72 13.83
C ALA A 115 10.23 -3.00 12.53
N ALA A 116 10.66 -1.75 12.39
CA ALA A 116 10.37 -0.91 11.22
C ALA A 116 11.52 0.05 10.90
N ILE A 117 11.59 0.49 9.65
CA ILE A 117 12.56 1.49 9.16
C ILE A 117 11.79 2.70 8.61
N ALA A 118 12.26 3.89 8.94
CA ALA A 118 11.80 5.13 8.33
C ALA A 118 12.32 5.22 6.88
N LEU A 119 11.42 5.33 5.91
CA LEU A 119 11.73 5.58 4.50
C LEU A 119 11.47 7.04 4.12
N ASP A 120 10.31 7.56 4.53
CA ASP A 120 9.82 8.87 4.13
C ASP A 120 8.80 9.39 5.15
N THR A 121 9.30 10.02 6.21
CA THR A 121 8.48 10.47 7.33
C THR A 121 7.76 11.81 7.08
N GLU A 122 8.17 12.57 6.08
CA GLU A 122 7.54 13.87 5.77
C GLU A 122 6.15 13.73 5.13
N ALA A 123 5.84 12.58 4.55
CA ALA A 123 4.59 12.33 3.84
C ALA A 123 3.37 12.11 4.76
N GLY A 124 3.56 11.96 6.06
CA GLY A 124 2.54 11.55 7.04
C GLY A 124 1.81 12.67 7.77
N GLY A 125 2.19 13.92 7.60
CA GLY A 125 1.59 15.05 8.30
C GLY A 125 0.09 15.20 8.04
N VAL A 126 -0.74 14.68 8.95
CA VAL A 126 -2.16 15.02 9.00
C VAL A 126 -2.27 16.40 9.63
N ASP A 127 -2.46 17.43 8.79
CA ASP A 127 -2.80 18.76 9.29
C ASP A 127 -4.23 18.70 9.88
N GLY A 128 -4.32 18.59 11.20
CA GLY A 128 -5.59 18.46 11.92
C GLY A 128 -6.55 19.64 11.76
N ARG A 129 -6.06 20.79 11.28
CA ARG A 129 -6.90 21.98 11.01
C ARG A 129 -7.84 21.79 9.82
N ALA A 130 -7.54 20.86 8.89
CA ALA A 130 -8.39 20.64 7.72
C ALA A 130 -9.66 19.86 7.99
N ALA A 131 -9.72 19.12 9.10
CA ALA A 131 -10.91 18.35 9.46
C ALA A 131 -12.12 19.22 9.82
N LEU A 132 -11.91 20.47 10.20
CA LEU A 132 -12.94 21.35 10.77
C LEU A 132 -13.95 21.90 9.75
N ASP A 133 -13.66 21.89 8.43
CA ASP A 133 -14.56 22.47 7.41
C ASP A 133 -14.99 21.50 6.29
N LEU A 134 -14.67 20.22 6.41
CA LEU A 134 -15.00 19.22 5.39
C LEU A 134 -16.50 19.19 5.08
N GLY A 135 -17.35 19.28 6.10
CA GLY A 135 -18.81 19.24 5.96
C GLY A 135 -19.36 20.40 5.13
N GLY A 136 -18.91 21.61 5.42
CA GLY A 136 -19.29 22.83 4.68
C GLY A 136 -18.85 22.77 3.21
N ARG A 137 -17.62 22.36 2.95
CA ARG A 137 -17.06 22.21 1.60
C ARG A 137 -17.78 21.16 0.77
N ILE A 138 -18.10 20.01 1.36
CA ILE A 138 -18.91 18.98 0.70
C ILE A 138 -20.28 19.54 0.33
N THR A 139 -20.95 20.22 1.26
CA THR A 139 -22.27 20.79 1.03
C THR A 139 -22.25 21.85 -0.07
N ALA A 140 -21.26 22.73 -0.09
CA ALA A 140 -21.09 23.74 -1.13
C ALA A 140 -20.91 23.09 -2.51
N MET A 141 -19.98 22.14 -2.63
CA MET A 141 -19.68 21.46 -3.88
C MET A 141 -20.87 20.65 -4.41
N GLN A 142 -21.64 19.99 -3.53
CA GLN A 142 -22.85 19.26 -3.93
C GLN A 142 -23.98 20.20 -4.40
N ARG A 143 -24.07 21.42 -3.87
CA ARG A 143 -25.01 22.44 -4.36
C ARG A 143 -24.63 22.99 -5.72
N GLU A 144 -23.35 23.18 -5.97
CA GLU A 144 -22.84 23.66 -7.27
C GLU A 144 -22.95 22.57 -8.35
N HIS A 145 -22.86 21.29 -7.98
CA HIS A 145 -22.88 20.13 -8.89
C HIS A 145 -23.92 19.08 -8.46
N PRO A 146 -25.21 19.41 -8.43
CA PRO A 146 -26.25 18.53 -7.88
C PRO A 146 -26.44 17.24 -8.69
N SER A 147 -26.07 17.21 -9.96
CA SER A 147 -26.17 16.04 -10.83
C SER A 147 -24.95 15.13 -10.82
N ASN A 148 -23.80 15.60 -10.31
CA ASN A 148 -22.55 14.85 -10.34
C ASN A 148 -22.59 13.69 -9.33
N ARG A 149 -22.72 12.45 -9.85
CA ARG A 149 -22.81 11.23 -9.04
C ARG A 149 -21.48 10.90 -8.38
N LEU A 150 -20.35 11.20 -9.06
CA LEU A 150 -19.02 10.93 -8.53
C LEU A 150 -18.75 11.78 -7.29
N LEU A 151 -19.08 13.07 -7.29
CA LEU A 151 -18.95 13.92 -6.11
C LEU A 151 -19.83 13.45 -4.95
N ARG A 152 -21.02 12.90 -5.22
CA ARG A 152 -21.85 12.29 -4.16
C ARG A 152 -21.20 11.05 -3.56
N GLN A 153 -20.61 10.17 -4.40
CA GLN A 153 -19.90 9.00 -3.93
C GLN A 153 -18.67 9.38 -3.11
N LEU A 154 -17.86 10.33 -3.59
CA LEU A 154 -16.70 10.82 -2.85
C LEU A 154 -17.10 11.45 -1.51
N ALA A 155 -18.21 12.20 -1.46
CA ALA A 155 -18.73 12.76 -0.22
C ALA A 155 -19.11 11.68 0.80
N ARG A 156 -19.76 10.59 0.35
CA ARG A 156 -20.07 9.42 1.17
C ARG A 156 -18.79 8.75 1.67
N CYS A 157 -17.84 8.50 0.77
CA CYS A 157 -16.55 7.92 1.16
C CYS A 157 -15.81 8.77 2.21
N ALA A 158 -15.83 10.09 2.05
CA ALA A 158 -15.19 11.01 2.98
C ALA A 158 -15.85 11.05 4.36
N LYS A 159 -17.19 11.04 4.41
CA LYS A 159 -17.96 11.16 5.67
C LYS A 159 -18.08 9.83 6.40
N ASP A 160 -18.57 8.79 5.70
CA ASP A 160 -19.00 7.55 6.33
C ASP A 160 -17.80 6.61 6.55
N TYR A 161 -16.86 6.58 5.59
CA TYR A 161 -15.68 5.72 5.65
C TYR A 161 -14.39 6.44 6.05
N ARG A 162 -14.46 7.76 6.27
CA ARG A 162 -13.28 8.60 6.59
C ARG A 162 -12.14 8.44 5.58
N CYS A 163 -12.49 8.20 4.32
CA CYS A 163 -11.53 8.04 3.24
C CYS A 163 -10.78 9.34 2.98
N ARG A 164 -9.47 9.34 3.23
CA ARG A 164 -8.60 10.50 3.10
C ARG A 164 -8.51 11.01 1.66
N ALA A 165 -8.36 10.11 0.68
CA ALA A 165 -8.29 10.48 -0.73
C ALA A 165 -9.61 11.09 -1.24
N ALA A 166 -10.75 10.62 -0.71
CA ALA A 166 -12.05 11.22 -1.01
C ALA A 166 -12.24 12.58 -0.32
N ALA A 167 -11.77 12.74 0.93
CA ALA A 167 -11.81 14.02 1.63
C ALA A 167 -10.97 15.09 0.94
N ASN A 168 -9.81 14.70 0.41
CA ASN A 168 -8.91 15.60 -0.32
C ASN A 168 -9.58 16.23 -1.56
N ALA A 169 -10.52 15.52 -2.22
CA ALA A 169 -11.27 16.06 -3.34
C ALA A 169 -12.01 17.37 -2.98
N PHE A 170 -12.49 17.46 -1.75
CA PHE A 170 -13.23 18.63 -1.25
C PHE A 170 -12.33 19.68 -0.58
N LEU A 171 -11.19 19.23 -0.05
CA LEU A 171 -10.26 20.10 0.66
C LEU A 171 -9.25 20.78 -0.27
N GLY A 172 -9.13 20.34 -1.54
CA GLY A 172 -8.12 20.83 -2.46
C GLY A 172 -6.71 20.55 -1.96
N ARG A 173 -6.46 19.33 -1.45
CA ARG A 173 -5.18 18.97 -0.84
C ARG A 173 -4.61 17.70 -1.43
N HIS A 174 -3.27 17.72 -1.61
CA HIS A 174 -2.52 16.55 -2.07
C HIS A 174 -3.17 15.85 -3.28
N ASP A 175 -3.60 14.62 -3.09
CA ASP A 175 -4.13 13.74 -4.12
C ASP A 175 -5.63 13.45 -3.93
N CYS A 176 -6.34 13.37 -5.03
CA CYS A 176 -7.75 13.00 -5.09
C CYS A 176 -7.92 11.71 -5.89
N ALA A 177 -8.62 10.73 -5.35
CA ALA A 177 -8.97 9.52 -6.09
C ALA A 177 -10.16 9.77 -7.02
N LEU A 178 -10.05 9.30 -8.27
CA LEU A 178 -11.08 9.37 -9.30
C LEU A 178 -11.53 7.96 -9.69
N PRO A 179 -12.48 7.35 -8.97
CA PRO A 179 -12.99 6.03 -9.32
C PRO A 179 -13.76 6.08 -10.65
N VAL A 180 -13.53 5.04 -11.47
CA VAL A 180 -14.16 4.90 -12.81
C VAL A 180 -15.10 3.71 -12.91
N GLY A 181 -15.31 2.97 -11.82
CA GLY A 181 -16.17 1.81 -11.78
C GLY A 181 -15.65 0.64 -12.65
N ALA A 182 -14.32 0.49 -12.70
CA ALA A 182 -13.68 -0.55 -13.49
C ALA A 182 -13.87 -1.94 -12.86
N PRO A 183 -14.00 -3.01 -13.69
CA PRO A 183 -13.89 -4.38 -13.21
C PRO A 183 -12.47 -4.71 -12.79
N ASN A 184 -12.27 -5.85 -12.13
CA ASN A 184 -10.95 -6.36 -11.78
C ASN A 184 -10.62 -7.59 -12.64
N ASN A 185 -9.37 -7.69 -13.10
CA ASN A 185 -8.85 -8.83 -13.84
C ASN A 185 -7.68 -9.53 -13.11
N GLU A 186 -7.62 -9.38 -11.81
CA GLU A 186 -6.69 -10.11 -10.96
C GLU A 186 -7.37 -10.52 -9.65
N ARG A 187 -6.87 -11.59 -9.03
CA ARG A 187 -7.32 -12.07 -7.71
C ARG A 187 -6.13 -12.23 -6.79
N PRO A 188 -5.48 -11.13 -6.40
CA PRO A 188 -4.22 -11.21 -5.67
C PRO A 188 -4.38 -11.98 -4.36
N ALA A 189 -3.34 -12.72 -3.99
CA ALA A 189 -3.27 -13.37 -2.68
C ALA A 189 -3.19 -12.32 -1.55
N GLU A 190 -2.60 -11.18 -1.83
CA GLU A 190 -2.66 -9.97 -1.02
C GLU A 190 -3.91 -9.16 -1.41
N VAL A 191 -4.95 -9.24 -0.66
CA VAL A 191 -6.16 -8.54 -1.03
C VAL A 191 -6.19 -7.19 -0.35
N LEU A 192 -6.04 -6.12 -1.13
CA LEU A 192 -6.22 -4.75 -0.68
C LEU A 192 -7.70 -4.42 -0.44
N VAL A 193 -8.60 -5.10 -1.18
CA VAL A 193 -10.05 -4.93 -1.06
C VAL A 193 -10.72 -6.29 -1.29
N LEU A 194 -11.08 -6.99 -0.22
CA LEU A 194 -11.92 -8.18 -0.30
C LEU A 194 -13.37 -7.73 -0.45
N ARG A 195 -13.97 -8.06 -1.60
CA ARG A 195 -15.39 -7.75 -1.85
C ARG A 195 -16.36 -8.67 -1.10
N ASP A 196 -15.89 -9.85 -0.70
CA ASP A 196 -16.74 -10.86 -0.08
C ASP A 196 -16.77 -10.74 1.45
N ASP A 197 -15.96 -9.85 2.03
CA ASP A 197 -15.92 -9.58 3.46
C ASP A 197 -16.21 -8.09 3.70
N ALA A 198 -17.42 -7.79 4.15
CA ALA A 198 -17.88 -6.42 4.41
C ALA A 198 -17.02 -5.68 5.45
N ASP A 199 -16.32 -6.42 6.31
CA ASP A 199 -15.40 -5.87 7.32
C ASP A 199 -14.01 -5.52 6.75
N ALA A 200 -13.67 -6.02 5.58
CA ALA A 200 -12.33 -5.89 5.00
C ALA A 200 -12.15 -4.64 4.13
N SER A 201 -13.23 -4.13 3.53
CA SER A 201 -13.15 -2.92 2.70
C SER A 201 -13.40 -1.67 3.53
N PRO A 202 -12.45 -0.72 3.59
CA PRO A 202 -12.65 0.54 4.28
C PRO A 202 -13.64 1.47 3.55
N THR A 203 -14.03 1.15 2.32
CA THR A 203 -14.88 1.98 1.47
C THR A 203 -15.76 1.13 0.56
N GLU A 204 -16.75 1.77 -0.06
CA GLU A 204 -17.67 1.14 -0.99
C GLU A 204 -17.31 1.50 -2.44
N PRO A 205 -17.14 0.52 -3.34
CA PRO A 205 -16.98 0.78 -4.76
C PRO A 205 -18.18 1.53 -5.34
N ALA A 206 -17.95 2.39 -6.33
CA ALA A 206 -19.04 3.05 -7.04
C ALA A 206 -19.91 2.00 -7.76
N ALA A 207 -21.22 1.99 -7.45
CA ALA A 207 -22.20 1.10 -8.09
C ALA A 207 -22.60 1.57 -9.51
N PHE A 208 -21.92 2.56 -10.06
CA PHE A 208 -22.18 3.17 -11.36
C PHE A 208 -20.85 3.46 -12.08
N LYS A 209 -20.93 3.65 -13.39
CA LYS A 209 -19.81 4.15 -14.19
C LYS A 209 -19.95 5.67 -14.30
N PRO A 210 -19.02 6.48 -13.76
CA PRO A 210 -19.06 7.92 -13.93
C PRO A 210 -18.79 8.29 -15.40
N THR A 211 -19.35 9.43 -15.84
CA THR A 211 -19.03 9.95 -17.16
C THR A 211 -17.70 10.70 -17.15
N PRO A 212 -17.04 10.88 -18.30
CA PRO A 212 -15.82 11.69 -18.39
C PRO A 212 -16.02 13.10 -17.84
N GLU A 213 -17.20 13.71 -18.02
CA GLU A 213 -17.54 15.04 -17.53
C GLU A 213 -17.65 15.07 -16.00
N GLU A 214 -18.29 14.05 -15.38
CA GLU A 214 -18.35 13.93 -13.90
C GLU A 214 -16.95 13.81 -13.30
N ILE A 215 -16.06 13.08 -13.97
CA ILE A 215 -14.66 12.90 -13.55
C ILE A 215 -13.89 14.21 -13.72
N ALA A 216 -13.97 14.84 -14.89
CA ALA A 216 -13.27 16.08 -15.18
C ALA A 216 -13.70 17.22 -14.27
N ASP A 217 -14.98 17.26 -13.90
CA ASP A 217 -15.55 18.24 -12.99
C ASP A 217 -14.96 18.09 -11.56
N ALA A 218 -14.91 16.87 -11.04
CA ALA A 218 -14.30 16.59 -9.75
C ALA A 218 -12.78 16.88 -9.76
N ALA A 219 -12.09 16.49 -10.84
CA ALA A 219 -10.64 16.64 -10.98
C ALA A 219 -10.21 18.10 -11.09
N SER A 220 -10.82 18.86 -12.01
CA SER A 220 -10.44 20.28 -12.22
C SER A 220 -10.65 21.10 -10.94
N ARG A 221 -11.77 20.89 -10.25
CA ARG A 221 -12.02 21.59 -8.98
C ARG A 221 -11.01 21.26 -7.88
N HIS A 222 -10.60 20.00 -7.80
CA HIS A 222 -9.56 19.62 -6.85
C HIS A 222 -8.24 20.33 -7.19
N LEU A 223 -7.85 20.31 -8.44
CA LEU A 223 -6.59 20.93 -8.91
C LEU A 223 -6.62 22.45 -8.79
N ASP A 224 -7.71 23.10 -9.19
CA ASP A 224 -7.88 24.55 -9.08
C ASP A 224 -8.02 25.02 -7.62
N GLY A 225 -8.46 24.13 -6.73
CA GLY A 225 -8.58 24.35 -5.29
C GLY A 225 -7.28 24.16 -4.50
N GLY A 226 -6.14 23.91 -5.19
CA GLY A 226 -4.83 23.73 -4.55
C GLY A 226 -4.37 22.27 -4.42
N GLY A 227 -5.16 21.30 -4.87
CA GLY A 227 -4.73 19.92 -5.02
C GLY A 227 -3.62 19.78 -6.05
N THR A 228 -2.76 18.78 -5.87
CA THR A 228 -1.57 18.61 -6.74
C THR A 228 -1.68 17.42 -7.68
N VAL A 229 -2.53 16.44 -7.34
CA VAL A 229 -2.62 15.17 -8.08
C VAL A 229 -4.06 14.68 -8.14
N VAL A 230 -4.45 14.15 -9.30
CA VAL A 230 -5.64 13.32 -9.44
C VAL A 230 -5.23 11.91 -9.84
N VAL A 231 -5.85 10.89 -9.23
CA VAL A 231 -5.39 9.50 -9.31
C VAL A 231 -6.52 8.58 -9.78
N PHE A 232 -6.30 7.91 -10.91
CA PHE A 232 -7.11 6.76 -11.33
C PHE A 232 -6.54 5.46 -10.76
N GLY A 233 -7.39 4.49 -10.42
CA GLY A 233 -6.98 3.16 -9.98
C GLY A 233 -6.59 3.03 -8.52
N ARG A 234 -6.94 4.01 -7.67
CA ARG A 234 -6.64 3.92 -6.24
C ARG A 234 -7.69 3.11 -5.48
N ALA A 235 -7.25 2.04 -4.91
CA ALA A 235 -7.76 1.16 -3.84
C ALA A 235 -9.20 0.63 -3.88
N CYS A 236 -10.25 1.40 -4.17
CA CYS A 236 -11.64 0.95 -4.01
C CYS A 236 -12.32 0.56 -5.31
N GLU A 237 -11.55 0.41 -6.36
CA GLU A 237 -12.03 0.04 -7.68
C GLU A 237 -11.16 -1.07 -8.29
N GLY A 238 -11.59 -1.62 -9.42
CA GLY A 238 -10.83 -2.61 -10.18
C GLY A 238 -9.67 -1.99 -10.97
N GLU A 239 -9.37 -2.56 -12.13
CA GLU A 239 -8.25 -2.14 -12.97
C GLU A 239 -8.70 -1.04 -13.97
N PRO A 240 -8.20 0.20 -13.88
CA PRO A 240 -8.64 1.31 -14.73
C PRO A 240 -8.31 1.11 -16.21
N LEU A 241 -7.30 0.31 -16.58
CA LEU A 241 -7.02 -0.02 -17.98
C LEU A 241 -8.16 -0.77 -18.65
N LEU A 242 -9.03 -1.45 -17.87
CA LEU A 242 -10.24 -2.09 -18.41
C LEU A 242 -11.37 -1.08 -18.71
N ALA A 243 -11.25 0.15 -18.20
CA ALA A 243 -12.15 1.27 -18.48
C ALA A 243 -11.46 2.33 -19.36
N VAL A 244 -10.49 1.94 -20.19
CA VAL A 244 -9.59 2.85 -20.93
C VAL A 244 -10.32 3.95 -21.68
N ARG A 245 -11.49 3.68 -22.32
CA ARG A 245 -12.25 4.70 -23.06
C ARG A 245 -12.76 5.84 -22.17
N VAL A 246 -13.21 5.51 -20.96
CA VAL A 246 -13.69 6.51 -20.00
C VAL A 246 -12.52 7.29 -19.43
N VAL A 247 -11.42 6.61 -19.06
CA VAL A 247 -10.21 7.24 -18.51
C VAL A 247 -9.58 8.17 -19.54
N GLU A 248 -9.44 7.73 -20.80
CA GLU A 248 -8.90 8.53 -21.92
C GLU A 248 -9.72 9.81 -22.12
N ALA A 249 -11.04 9.68 -22.27
CA ALA A 249 -11.92 10.83 -22.43
C ALA A 249 -11.90 11.77 -21.23
N ALA A 250 -11.78 11.22 -19.99
CA ALA A 250 -11.66 12.02 -18.77
C ALA A 250 -10.32 12.79 -18.75
N ILE A 251 -9.21 12.17 -19.13
CA ILE A 251 -7.89 12.85 -19.21
C ILE A 251 -7.97 14.04 -20.17
N VAL A 252 -8.52 13.84 -21.36
CA VAL A 252 -8.71 14.91 -22.34
C VAL A 252 -9.57 16.03 -21.74
N ALA A 253 -10.74 15.70 -21.19
CA ALA A 253 -11.66 16.67 -20.60
C ALA A 253 -11.06 17.42 -19.40
N ILE A 254 -10.22 16.77 -18.59
CA ILE A 254 -9.48 17.43 -17.50
C ILE A 254 -8.50 18.46 -18.10
N ARG A 255 -7.73 18.07 -19.12
CA ARG A 255 -6.69 18.94 -19.72
C ARG A 255 -7.27 20.10 -20.53
N GLU A 256 -8.49 19.96 -21.03
CA GLU A 256 -9.25 21.08 -21.62
C GLU A 256 -9.68 22.14 -20.59
N ARG A 257 -9.92 21.72 -19.33
CA ARG A 257 -10.36 22.60 -18.24
C ARG A 257 -9.20 23.21 -17.44
N THR A 258 -8.16 22.42 -17.17
CA THR A 258 -7.01 22.85 -16.37
C THR A 258 -5.70 22.20 -16.83
N ARG A 259 -4.62 22.99 -16.78
CA ARG A 259 -3.25 22.50 -17.00
C ARG A 259 -2.49 22.25 -15.69
N LEU A 260 -3.14 22.55 -14.55
CA LEU A 260 -2.55 22.38 -13.23
C LEU A 260 -2.45 20.91 -12.83
N GLY A 261 -1.49 20.64 -11.97
CA GLY A 261 -1.32 19.35 -11.29
C GLY A 261 -1.02 18.16 -12.19
N THR A 262 -0.92 17.01 -11.58
CA THR A 262 -0.52 15.75 -12.19
C THR A 262 -1.72 14.81 -12.33
N ILE A 263 -1.92 14.24 -13.51
CA ILE A 263 -2.82 13.11 -13.72
C ILE A 263 -2.01 11.84 -13.57
N HIS A 264 -2.32 11.06 -12.54
CA HIS A 264 -1.63 9.85 -12.16
C HIS A 264 -2.50 8.61 -12.35
N LEU A 265 -1.89 7.50 -12.74
CA LEU A 265 -2.55 6.20 -12.88
C LEU A 265 -1.87 5.18 -11.94
N GLU A 266 -2.64 4.52 -11.09
CA GLU A 266 -2.23 3.28 -10.41
C GLU A 266 -2.86 2.09 -11.12
N THR A 267 -2.05 1.12 -11.56
CA THR A 267 -2.51 0.01 -12.41
C THR A 267 -1.73 -1.27 -12.14
N ASN A 268 -2.30 -2.42 -12.48
CA ASN A 268 -1.56 -3.68 -12.56
C ASN A 268 -0.78 -3.84 -13.88
N GLY A 269 -0.91 -2.89 -14.81
CA GLY A 269 -0.20 -2.92 -16.08
C GLY A 269 -0.69 -3.97 -17.08
N SER A 270 -1.88 -4.54 -16.90
CA SER A 270 -2.38 -5.69 -17.66
C SER A 270 -2.61 -5.43 -19.16
N ALA A 271 -2.73 -4.17 -19.58
CA ALA A 271 -3.14 -3.83 -20.95
C ALA A 271 -2.20 -2.77 -21.56
N PRO A 272 -1.06 -3.18 -22.17
CA PRO A 272 -0.03 -2.26 -22.67
C PRO A 272 -0.53 -1.29 -23.75
N ILE A 273 -1.43 -1.73 -24.64
CA ILE A 273 -2.03 -0.87 -25.67
C ILE A 273 -2.94 0.19 -25.02
N ALA A 274 -3.72 -0.19 -24.00
CA ALA A 274 -4.56 0.74 -23.28
C ALA A 274 -3.71 1.80 -22.55
N LEU A 275 -2.64 1.39 -21.87
CA LEU A 275 -1.74 2.33 -21.21
C LEU A 275 -1.11 3.31 -22.19
N ARG A 276 -0.66 2.85 -23.36
CA ARG A 276 -0.12 3.71 -24.40
C ARG A 276 -1.11 4.79 -24.83
N ARG A 277 -2.38 4.44 -25.04
CA ARG A 277 -3.44 5.40 -25.35
C ARG A 277 -3.62 6.47 -24.29
N LEU A 278 -3.55 6.08 -22.99
CA LEU A 278 -3.64 7.05 -21.90
C LEU A 278 -2.43 7.99 -21.87
N CYS A 279 -1.23 7.48 -22.17
CA CYS A 279 -0.05 8.32 -22.31
C CYS A 279 -0.23 9.35 -23.44
N ASP A 280 -0.73 8.92 -24.60
CA ASP A 280 -0.97 9.79 -25.76
C ASP A 280 -2.10 10.81 -25.47
N ALA A 281 -3.05 10.50 -24.58
CA ALA A 281 -4.12 11.41 -24.15
C ALA A 281 -3.67 12.48 -23.12
N GLY A 282 -2.46 12.38 -22.55
CA GLY A 282 -1.92 13.37 -21.62
C GLY A 282 -1.82 12.89 -20.17
N LEU A 283 -1.68 11.59 -19.94
CA LEU A 283 -1.29 11.04 -18.64
C LEU A 283 0.13 11.51 -18.29
N ASP A 284 0.35 11.97 -17.05
CA ASP A 284 1.65 12.50 -16.61
C ASP A 284 2.53 11.46 -15.93
N SER A 285 1.92 10.53 -15.22
CA SER A 285 2.65 9.53 -14.46
C SER A 285 1.86 8.24 -14.24
N VAL A 286 2.59 7.14 -14.09
CA VAL A 286 2.02 5.83 -13.79
C VAL A 286 2.78 5.15 -12.66
N ALA A 287 2.04 4.48 -11.78
CA ALA A 287 2.60 3.52 -10.82
C ALA A 287 2.07 2.12 -11.16
N VAL A 288 3.00 1.21 -11.45
CA VAL A 288 2.67 -0.18 -11.75
C VAL A 288 2.86 -1.04 -10.50
N ARG A 289 1.81 -1.76 -10.09
CA ARG A 289 1.85 -2.62 -8.90
C ARG A 289 2.54 -3.94 -9.20
N LEU A 290 3.51 -4.30 -8.36
CA LEU A 290 4.29 -5.54 -8.45
C LEU A 290 4.41 -6.21 -7.08
N ALA A 291 3.97 -7.47 -6.96
CA ALA A 291 4.35 -8.30 -5.83
C ALA A 291 5.76 -8.91 -6.03
N SER A 292 6.16 -9.08 -7.29
CA SER A 292 7.45 -9.63 -7.69
C SER A 292 7.79 -9.19 -9.11
N ALA A 293 9.07 -9.11 -9.43
CA ALA A 293 9.58 -8.94 -10.80
C ALA A 293 9.88 -10.28 -11.52
N ARG A 294 9.61 -11.43 -10.87
CA ARG A 294 9.69 -12.77 -11.45
C ARG A 294 8.30 -13.22 -11.90
N ALA A 295 8.21 -13.71 -13.14
CA ALA A 295 6.93 -14.12 -13.71
C ALA A 295 6.18 -15.15 -12.85
N GLU A 296 6.87 -16.19 -12.39
CA GLU A 296 6.29 -17.27 -11.59
C GLU A 296 5.71 -16.74 -10.26
N THR A 297 6.48 -15.93 -9.54
CA THR A 297 6.05 -15.36 -8.25
C THR A 297 4.95 -14.31 -8.46
N TYR A 298 5.08 -13.46 -9.50
CA TYR A 298 4.05 -12.49 -9.85
C TYR A 298 2.70 -13.19 -10.11
N GLU A 299 2.69 -14.20 -11.02
CA GLU A 299 1.48 -14.90 -11.41
C GLU A 299 0.85 -15.70 -10.27
N ALA A 300 1.68 -16.28 -9.39
CA ALA A 300 1.21 -16.99 -8.19
C ALA A 300 0.49 -16.06 -7.19
N ILE A 301 0.98 -14.82 -7.03
CA ILE A 301 0.44 -13.85 -6.08
C ILE A 301 -0.70 -13.05 -6.70
N HIS A 302 -0.53 -12.50 -7.89
CA HIS A 302 -1.52 -11.66 -8.55
C HIS A 302 -2.68 -12.43 -9.15
N ARG A 303 -2.46 -13.70 -9.54
CA ARG A 303 -3.47 -14.56 -10.18
C ARG A 303 -4.19 -13.83 -11.32
N PRO A 304 -3.43 -13.43 -12.35
CA PRO A 304 -3.96 -12.64 -13.45
C PRO A 304 -5.02 -13.42 -14.25
N ASP A 305 -6.04 -12.69 -14.71
CA ASP A 305 -7.09 -13.21 -15.59
C ASP A 305 -7.04 -12.47 -16.93
N GLY A 306 -6.69 -13.19 -17.97
CA GLY A 306 -6.58 -12.65 -19.33
C GLY A 306 -5.32 -11.85 -19.66
N PHE A 307 -4.30 -11.84 -18.79
CA PHE A 307 -2.99 -11.23 -19.04
C PHE A 307 -1.88 -12.01 -18.34
N ARG A 308 -0.62 -11.66 -18.62
CA ARG A 308 0.58 -12.26 -18.02
C ARG A 308 1.58 -11.19 -17.58
N PHE A 309 2.58 -11.57 -16.82
CA PHE A 309 3.65 -10.66 -16.41
C PHE A 309 4.39 -10.02 -17.59
N ALA A 310 4.45 -10.69 -18.74
CA ALA A 310 5.02 -10.11 -19.97
C ALA A 310 4.26 -8.86 -20.44
N ASP A 311 2.92 -8.81 -20.27
CA ASP A 311 2.10 -7.64 -20.60
C ASP A 311 2.40 -6.48 -19.65
N VAL A 312 2.65 -6.78 -18.37
CA VAL A 312 3.05 -5.78 -17.37
C VAL A 312 4.39 -5.14 -17.74
N ARG A 313 5.38 -5.95 -18.13
CA ARG A 313 6.67 -5.45 -18.62
C ARG A 313 6.52 -4.59 -19.87
N ALA A 314 5.67 -5.00 -20.81
CA ALA A 314 5.36 -4.21 -22.01
C ALA A 314 4.70 -2.88 -21.66
N SER A 315 3.82 -2.86 -20.67
CA SER A 315 3.21 -1.63 -20.14
C SER A 315 4.25 -0.66 -19.57
N ILE A 316 5.18 -1.17 -18.76
CA ILE A 316 6.30 -0.38 -18.22
C ILE A 316 7.15 0.21 -19.36
N ALA A 317 7.53 -0.62 -20.35
CA ALA A 317 8.29 -0.18 -21.51
C ALA A 317 7.55 0.89 -22.33
N ASN A 318 6.22 0.76 -22.53
CA ASN A 318 5.40 1.75 -23.21
C ASN A 318 5.38 3.09 -22.45
N ALA A 319 5.28 3.07 -21.12
CA ALA A 319 5.31 4.29 -20.31
C ALA A 319 6.67 4.99 -20.39
N ILE A 320 7.76 4.23 -20.33
CA ILE A 320 9.13 4.74 -20.52
C ILE A 320 9.27 5.37 -21.91
N GLY A 321 8.83 4.67 -22.96
CA GLY A 321 8.88 5.15 -24.34
C GLY A 321 8.02 6.39 -24.59
N ALA A 322 6.94 6.56 -23.82
CA ALA A 322 6.11 7.77 -23.83
C ALA A 322 6.70 8.92 -23.00
N LYS A 323 7.80 8.70 -22.30
CA LYS A 323 8.51 9.69 -21.45
C LYS A 323 7.63 10.27 -20.33
N ILE A 324 6.66 9.53 -19.86
CA ILE A 324 5.93 9.89 -18.63
C ILE A 324 6.70 9.40 -17.40
N ALA A 325 6.38 9.96 -16.23
CA ALA A 325 7.01 9.52 -15.00
C ALA A 325 6.53 8.11 -14.61
N VAL A 326 7.48 7.22 -14.28
CA VAL A 326 7.19 5.83 -13.93
C VAL A 326 7.56 5.56 -12.48
N ALA A 327 6.67 4.87 -11.78
CA ALA A 327 6.95 4.30 -10.48
C ALA A 327 6.63 2.79 -10.51
N LEU A 328 7.45 1.99 -9.84
CA LEU A 328 7.11 0.61 -9.51
C LEU A 328 6.64 0.58 -8.06
N ARG A 329 5.40 0.16 -7.84
CA ARG A 329 4.88 -0.06 -6.50
C ARG A 329 5.11 -1.51 -6.11
N VAL A 330 6.16 -1.71 -5.32
CA VAL A 330 6.68 -3.02 -4.96
C VAL A 330 6.13 -3.44 -3.61
N LEU A 331 5.67 -4.68 -3.53
CA LEU A 331 5.36 -5.30 -2.26
C LEU A 331 6.65 -5.42 -1.43
N ALA A 332 6.62 -4.97 -0.19
CA ALA A 332 7.69 -5.16 0.77
C ALA A 332 7.24 -6.14 1.85
N LEU A 333 7.50 -7.41 1.62
CA LEU A 333 7.09 -8.51 2.51
C LEU A 333 8.32 -9.29 2.95
N PRO A 334 8.67 -9.25 4.26
CA PRO A 334 9.72 -10.12 4.83
C PRO A 334 9.48 -11.59 4.47
N GLY A 335 10.53 -12.27 4.06
CA GLY A 335 10.47 -13.67 3.64
C GLY A 335 10.02 -13.90 2.19
N LEU A 336 9.73 -12.82 1.44
CA LEU A 336 9.41 -12.89 0.02
C LEU A 336 10.31 -11.95 -0.79
N THR A 337 10.10 -10.65 -0.66
CA THR A 337 10.76 -9.65 -1.52
C THR A 337 12.22 -9.43 -1.16
N ASP A 338 12.64 -9.82 0.01
CA ASP A 338 14.02 -9.83 0.49
C ASP A 338 14.78 -11.16 0.22
N ARG A 339 14.24 -12.04 -0.64
CA ARG A 339 15.00 -13.19 -1.17
C ARG A 339 15.95 -12.73 -2.27
N ALA A 340 17.13 -13.38 -2.38
CA ALA A 340 18.16 -12.97 -3.34
C ALA A 340 17.62 -12.90 -4.78
N ARG A 341 16.93 -13.94 -5.24
CA ARG A 341 16.39 -14.01 -6.61
C ARG A 341 15.28 -13.01 -6.88
N GLU A 342 14.45 -12.70 -5.89
CA GLU A 342 13.41 -11.67 -6.02
C GLU A 342 14.03 -10.28 -6.15
N LEU A 343 15.02 -10.01 -5.30
CA LEU A 343 15.75 -8.74 -5.34
C LEU A 343 16.55 -8.55 -6.63
N ASP A 344 17.25 -9.59 -7.10
CA ASP A 344 18.00 -9.55 -8.37
C ASP A 344 17.07 -9.30 -9.56
N ALA A 345 15.89 -9.93 -9.60
CA ALA A 345 14.88 -9.70 -10.63
C ALA A 345 14.32 -8.27 -10.57
N LEU A 346 14.07 -7.75 -9.37
CA LEU A 346 13.62 -6.37 -9.18
C LEU A 346 14.68 -5.36 -9.65
N LEU A 347 15.95 -5.58 -9.28
CA LEU A 347 17.05 -4.72 -9.72
C LEU A 347 17.24 -4.78 -11.24
N GLY A 348 17.08 -5.96 -11.86
CA GLY A 348 17.11 -6.10 -13.31
C GLY A 348 15.99 -5.29 -14.01
N LEU A 349 14.77 -5.30 -13.46
CA LEU A 349 13.68 -4.49 -14.00
C LEU A 349 13.89 -2.99 -13.72
N ALA A 350 14.42 -2.67 -12.55
CA ALA A 350 14.68 -1.31 -12.12
C ALA A 350 15.77 -0.60 -12.93
N ALA A 351 16.75 -1.37 -13.45
CA ALA A 351 17.84 -0.84 -14.27
C ALA A 351 17.35 -0.17 -15.57
N ASP A 352 16.20 -0.59 -16.10
CA ASP A 352 15.59 -0.03 -17.31
C ASP A 352 14.82 1.29 -17.05
N LEU A 353 14.61 1.66 -15.79
CA LEU A 353 13.84 2.85 -15.43
C LEU A 353 14.67 4.13 -15.58
N PRO A 354 14.08 5.21 -16.10
CA PRO A 354 14.74 6.52 -16.18
C PRO A 354 15.17 7.06 -14.82
N VAL A 355 16.23 7.84 -14.81
CA VAL A 355 16.66 8.58 -13.60
C VAL A 355 15.51 9.40 -13.03
N GLY A 356 15.32 9.33 -11.71
CA GLY A 356 14.25 10.02 -11.01
C GLY A 356 12.93 9.25 -10.94
N SER A 357 12.82 8.08 -11.59
CA SER A 357 11.72 7.14 -11.36
C SER A 357 11.71 6.67 -9.90
N SER A 358 10.58 6.12 -9.44
CA SER A 358 10.44 5.74 -8.04
C SER A 358 10.22 4.24 -7.85
N LEU A 359 10.86 3.67 -6.84
CA LEU A 359 10.45 2.42 -6.20
C LEU A 359 9.61 2.79 -4.97
N VAL A 360 8.32 2.49 -5.02
CA VAL A 360 7.40 2.72 -3.91
C VAL A 360 7.28 1.41 -3.15
N LEU A 361 7.90 1.32 -1.98
CA LEU A 361 7.83 0.14 -1.13
C LEU A 361 6.56 0.21 -0.28
N SER A 362 5.66 -0.75 -0.46
CA SER A 362 4.39 -0.80 0.26
C SER A 362 4.23 -2.10 1.03
N ASP A 363 3.73 -1.99 2.25
CA ASP A 363 3.39 -3.16 3.06
C ASP A 363 2.22 -3.93 2.45
N LEU A 364 2.24 -5.24 2.69
CA LEU A 364 1.11 -6.10 2.44
C LEU A 364 -0.03 -5.74 3.40
N SER A 365 -1.21 -5.51 2.85
CA SER A 365 -2.42 -5.22 3.63
C SER A 365 -3.35 -6.43 3.81
N ALA A 366 -2.88 -7.64 3.52
CA ALA A 366 -3.56 -8.90 3.76
C ALA A 366 -2.77 -9.78 4.74
N ASP A 367 -3.25 -10.99 5.00
CA ASP A 367 -2.54 -11.99 5.81
C ASP A 367 -1.19 -12.35 5.15
N PRO A 368 -0.04 -12.00 5.77
CA PRO A 368 1.28 -12.25 5.22
C PRO A 368 1.56 -13.72 4.94
N GLN A 369 1.08 -14.60 5.81
CA GLN A 369 1.27 -16.05 5.68
C GLN A 369 0.58 -16.60 4.44
N ARG A 370 -0.56 -16.04 4.06
CA ARG A 370 -1.26 -16.44 2.83
C ARG A 370 -0.45 -16.09 1.58
N ALA A 371 0.14 -14.90 1.54
CA ALA A 371 0.99 -14.48 0.43
C ALA A 371 2.26 -15.34 0.33
N LEU A 372 2.91 -15.62 1.47
CA LEU A 372 4.08 -16.49 1.53
C LEU A 372 3.78 -17.91 1.06
N ARG A 373 2.64 -18.48 1.49
CA ARG A 373 2.19 -19.80 1.00
C ARG A 373 1.94 -19.80 -0.50
N SER A 374 1.34 -18.73 -1.05
CA SER A 374 1.06 -18.61 -2.49
C SER A 374 2.35 -18.46 -3.32
N ALA A 375 3.33 -17.75 -2.81
CA ALA A 375 4.61 -17.55 -3.48
C ALA A 375 5.48 -18.80 -3.52
N GLY A 376 5.21 -19.79 -2.65
CA GLY A 376 6.03 -21.00 -2.53
C GLY A 376 7.47 -20.69 -2.11
N SER A 377 8.33 -21.72 -2.12
CA SER A 377 9.77 -21.61 -1.92
C SER A 377 10.28 -21.55 -0.48
N ALA A 378 11.29 -22.38 -0.22
CA ALA A 378 12.07 -22.42 1.01
C ALA A 378 13.37 -21.60 0.93
N GLU A 379 13.47 -20.62 0.02
CA GLU A 379 14.65 -19.77 -0.10
C GLU A 379 14.79 -18.86 1.11
N ALA A 380 15.99 -18.82 1.69
CA ALA A 380 16.28 -17.99 2.84
C ALA A 380 16.18 -16.49 2.50
N ALA A 381 15.58 -15.71 3.39
CA ALA A 381 15.54 -14.27 3.30
C ALA A 381 16.92 -13.66 3.59
N LEU A 382 17.28 -12.61 2.87
CA LEU A 382 18.45 -11.78 3.17
C LEU A 382 18.20 -10.85 4.37
N GLY A 383 16.94 -10.59 4.66
CA GLY A 383 16.45 -9.57 5.58
C GLY A 383 16.15 -8.24 4.88
N MET A 384 15.10 -7.58 5.34
CA MET A 384 14.61 -6.32 4.73
C MET A 384 15.63 -5.19 4.78
N GLU A 385 16.46 -5.12 5.81
CA GLU A 385 17.51 -4.10 5.95
C GLU A 385 18.54 -4.25 4.82
N ARG A 386 19.00 -5.48 4.57
CA ARG A 386 19.95 -5.78 3.51
C ARG A 386 19.34 -5.59 2.11
N MET A 387 18.06 -5.90 1.95
CA MET A 387 17.34 -5.58 0.73
C MET A 387 17.35 -4.07 0.46
N LEU A 388 17.02 -3.24 1.47
CA LEU A 388 17.03 -1.78 1.36
C LEU A 388 18.43 -1.23 1.06
N GLU A 389 19.47 -1.75 1.70
CA GLU A 389 20.85 -1.38 1.42
C GLU A 389 21.21 -1.64 -0.04
N ARG A 390 20.90 -2.83 -0.54
CA ARG A 390 21.14 -3.18 -1.95
C ARG A 390 20.33 -2.30 -2.91
N LEU A 391 19.06 -2.06 -2.62
CA LEU A 391 18.24 -1.17 -3.47
C LEU A 391 18.83 0.24 -3.53
N ARG A 392 19.31 0.78 -2.41
CA ARG A 392 19.95 2.11 -2.36
C ARG A 392 21.28 2.17 -3.11
N THR A 393 22.02 1.07 -3.12
CA THR A 393 23.33 0.98 -3.79
C THR A 393 23.17 0.66 -5.28
N ASP A 394 22.43 -0.40 -5.60
CA ASP A 394 22.39 -0.97 -6.96
C ASP A 394 21.34 -0.25 -7.84
N ALA A 395 20.38 0.45 -7.26
CA ALA A 395 19.38 1.27 -7.94
C ALA A 395 19.43 2.77 -7.50
N ALA A 396 20.63 3.31 -7.26
CA ALA A 396 20.86 4.66 -6.75
C ALA A 396 20.29 5.80 -7.65
N HIS A 397 19.99 5.51 -8.91
CA HIS A 397 19.34 6.43 -9.85
C HIS A 397 17.84 6.59 -9.59
N LEU A 398 17.24 5.73 -8.75
CA LEU A 398 15.83 5.74 -8.41
C LEU A 398 15.60 6.35 -7.01
N ARG A 399 14.39 6.82 -6.82
CA ARG A 399 13.92 7.29 -5.51
C ARG A 399 13.21 6.14 -4.80
N ILE A 400 13.70 5.74 -3.63
CA ILE A 400 13.07 4.71 -2.79
C ILE A 400 12.19 5.42 -1.77
N VAL A 401 10.88 5.23 -1.86
CA VAL A 401 9.87 5.94 -1.06
C VAL A 401 8.78 4.99 -0.57
N ALA A 402 8.07 5.38 0.49
CA ALA A 402 6.91 4.64 0.99
C ALA A 402 5.59 5.09 0.33
N LEU A 403 5.56 6.28 -0.26
CA LEU A 403 4.41 6.82 -0.97
C LEU A 403 4.81 7.25 -2.38
N PRO A 404 3.95 7.03 -3.37
CA PRO A 404 4.14 7.66 -4.66
C PRO A 404 4.13 9.18 -4.44
N ARG A 405 5.23 9.82 -4.78
CA ARG A 405 5.29 11.28 -4.94
C ARG A 405 5.17 11.53 -6.44
N PRO A 406 3.97 11.88 -6.92
CA PRO A 406 3.79 12.23 -8.30
C PRO A 406 4.66 13.43 -8.63
N LEU A 407 5.15 13.48 -9.87
CA LEU A 407 5.80 14.68 -10.39
C LEU A 407 4.81 15.84 -10.26
N VAL A 408 5.14 16.80 -9.43
CA VAL A 408 4.44 18.08 -9.44
C VAL A 408 5.00 18.83 -10.66
N ARG A 409 4.19 19.02 -11.69
CA ARG A 409 4.49 20.03 -12.71
C ARG A 409 4.39 21.39 -12.03
N LEU A 410 5.54 22.05 -11.86
CA LEU A 410 5.61 23.44 -11.45
C LEU A 410 5.12 24.34 -12.57
#